data_fb20e68a1624320832ce2bc5a0e35dd5
#
_entry.id   fb20e68a1624320832ce2bc5a0e35dd5
#
_cell.length_a   1.000
_cell.length_b   1.000
_cell.length_c   1.000
_cell.angle_alpha   90.00
_cell.angle_beta   90.00
_cell.angle_gamma   90.00
#
_symmetry.space_group_name_H-M   'P 1'
#
loop_
_entity.id
_entity.type
_entity.pdbx_description
1 polymer ?
#
loop_
_entity_poly.entity_id
_entity_poly.type
_entity_poly.pdbx_seq_one_letter_code
_entity_poly.pdbx_strand_id
1 'polypeptide(L)'
;MPAEERAAGAPRPSDPHEVLRRVFGYDAFRGEQQAIVEQVVGGGDALVLMPTGGGKSLCYQVPSLVRPGVGVVISPLIALMQDQVDALRALGVRAGFLNSTQNPDERRDTETAFLDGELDLLYLAPERLRVESTLRLLDRGTIALFAIDEAHCVAQWGHDFRPDYLMLSQLHDRWPDVPRIALTATATEATRTEIAQRLQLTGAKHFVASFDRPNIQYRIVGKNEPRKQLLDLLRSEHDGDAGIVYCLSRKSVEQTAEFLAAQGMTALPYHAGLDSRVRRRNQSRFLREDGVIMVATIAFGMGIDKPDVRFVAHLDLPKSVEGYYQETGRAGRDGQPSTAWLAYGMGDVVQQRKMIDDSEGDAAHKRRLGQHLDAMLALCETVECRRAQLLGYFGQGPVDGARQCGNCDTCLTPVTTWDGTVPAQKVLSTVRRLDKERRQSFGAVHVIDILLGKRTPKIEKFNHDELSVFGVGTDLTEPQWRSVIRQLVARRLLESGGPHSTLQFTDESPAVMRGEQKVLLRTEPERAPRGRRSSGRSSAPAAERSAGGTRMGTELSADAAPVFERLRAWRAAAAKEQGVPAYVIFHDATLREIAGRMPSDLAGLGAISGIGEGKLARYGEQVLETLAEQPA
;
A
#
# COMPACT_ATOMS: atom_id res chain seq x y z
N MET A 1 29.97 26.47 1.73
CA MET A 1 29.51 27.30 2.85
C MET A 1 28.24 26.67 3.40
N PRO A 2 28.05 26.52 4.73
CA PRO A 2 26.82 25.94 5.26
C PRO A 2 25.65 26.83 4.87
N ALA A 3 24.51 26.19 4.53
CA ALA A 3 23.25 26.88 4.32
C ALA A 3 23.03 27.79 5.53
N GLU A 4 22.78 29.08 5.29
CA GLU A 4 22.43 30.02 6.35
C GLU A 4 21.17 29.44 7.04
N GLU A 5 21.34 28.93 8.26
CA GLU A 5 20.25 28.62 9.17
C GLU A 5 19.39 29.88 9.26
N ARG A 6 18.11 29.77 8.96
CA ARG A 6 17.17 30.86 9.16
C ARG A 6 17.33 31.36 10.58
N ALA A 7 17.84 32.56 10.74
CA ALA A 7 18.02 33.17 12.05
C ALA A 7 16.67 33.17 12.78
N ALA A 8 16.68 32.83 14.06
CA ALA A 8 15.51 32.98 14.94
C ALA A 8 15.03 34.43 14.84
N GLY A 9 13.80 34.64 14.25
CA GLY A 9 13.25 35.97 14.05
C GLY A 9 13.17 36.45 12.59
N ALA A 10 13.64 35.67 11.58
CA ALA A 10 13.40 36.03 10.18
C ALA A 10 11.89 35.98 9.85
N PRO A 11 11.34 36.95 9.09
CA PRO A 11 9.94 36.98 8.75
C PRO A 11 9.55 35.72 7.98
N ARG A 12 8.43 35.07 8.40
CA ARG A 12 7.89 33.90 7.70
C ARG A 12 7.36 34.31 6.32
N PRO A 13 7.53 33.49 5.28
CA PRO A 13 6.89 33.72 4.00
C PRO A 13 5.37 33.76 4.22
N SER A 14 4.70 34.74 3.65
CA SER A 14 3.24 34.85 3.72
C SER A 14 2.53 34.10 2.56
N ASP A 15 3.29 33.76 1.50
CA ASP A 15 2.76 33.09 0.31
C ASP A 15 3.10 31.57 0.33
N PRO A 16 2.08 30.70 0.35
CA PRO A 16 2.26 29.26 0.25
C PRO A 16 3.01 28.80 -1.02
N HIS A 17 2.84 29.50 -2.14
CA HIS A 17 3.55 29.19 -3.40
C HIS A 17 5.05 29.49 -3.31
N GLU A 18 5.41 30.57 -2.60
CA GLU A 18 6.81 30.86 -2.34
C GLU A 18 7.46 29.75 -1.50
N VAL A 19 6.80 29.29 -0.44
CA VAL A 19 7.27 28.17 0.38
C VAL A 19 7.40 26.90 -0.44
N LEU A 20 6.39 26.57 -1.25
CA LEU A 20 6.40 25.38 -2.11
C LEU A 20 7.62 25.38 -3.04
N ARG A 21 7.91 26.51 -3.69
CA ARG A 21 9.01 26.64 -4.65
C ARG A 21 10.38 26.68 -3.95
N ARG A 22 10.56 27.55 -2.95
CA ARG A 22 11.87 27.77 -2.33
C ARG A 22 12.31 26.62 -1.45
N VAL A 23 11.41 26.05 -0.66
CA VAL A 23 11.73 24.97 0.30
C VAL A 23 11.64 23.61 -0.37
N PHE A 24 10.53 23.33 -1.05
CA PHE A 24 10.27 21.99 -1.58
C PHE A 24 10.68 21.80 -3.06
N GLY A 25 10.95 22.89 -3.79
CA GLY A 25 11.39 22.85 -5.18
C GLY A 25 10.29 22.45 -6.17
N TYR A 26 9.03 22.72 -5.86
CA TYR A 26 7.90 22.45 -6.75
C TYR A 26 7.29 23.77 -7.25
N ASP A 27 7.03 23.86 -8.55
CA ASP A 27 6.49 25.07 -9.18
C ASP A 27 4.99 25.26 -8.90
N ALA A 28 4.24 24.17 -8.72
CA ALA A 28 2.82 24.21 -8.52
C ALA A 28 2.31 23.11 -7.57
N PHE A 29 1.23 23.38 -6.89
CA PHE A 29 0.47 22.40 -6.14
C PHE A 29 -0.22 21.40 -7.09
N ARG A 30 -0.38 20.16 -6.63
CA ARG A 30 -1.05 19.09 -7.39
C ARG A 30 -2.49 18.92 -6.92
N GLY A 31 -3.41 18.77 -7.87
CA GLY A 31 -4.83 18.54 -7.57
C GLY A 31 -5.38 19.57 -6.59
N GLU A 32 -5.96 19.10 -5.47
CA GLU A 32 -6.59 19.97 -4.46
C GLU A 32 -5.61 20.49 -3.39
N GLN A 33 -4.29 20.23 -3.49
CA GLN A 33 -3.33 20.65 -2.45
C GLN A 33 -3.38 22.15 -2.16
N GLN A 34 -3.52 22.99 -3.19
CA GLN A 34 -3.61 24.43 -3.02
C GLN A 34 -4.82 24.83 -2.18
N ALA A 35 -6.00 24.31 -2.51
CA ALA A 35 -7.24 24.61 -1.78
C ALA A 35 -7.20 24.11 -0.33
N ILE A 36 -6.52 22.98 -0.07
CA ILE A 36 -6.28 22.44 1.28
C ILE A 36 -5.36 23.37 2.07
N VAL A 37 -4.24 23.77 1.47
CA VAL A 37 -3.25 24.66 2.09
C VAL A 37 -3.89 26.02 2.41
N GLU A 38 -4.61 26.61 1.48
CA GLU A 38 -5.33 27.89 1.68
C GLU A 38 -6.38 27.81 2.79
N GLN A 39 -7.14 26.71 2.88
CA GLN A 39 -8.09 26.45 3.95
C GLN A 39 -7.43 26.48 5.33
N VAL A 40 -6.31 25.79 5.48
CA VAL A 40 -5.59 25.68 6.76
C VAL A 40 -4.85 26.98 7.09
N VAL A 41 -4.22 27.63 6.10
CA VAL A 41 -3.58 28.95 6.28
C VAL A 41 -4.59 29.99 6.74
N GLY A 42 -5.81 29.96 6.19
CA GLY A 42 -6.95 30.80 6.59
C GLY A 42 -7.51 30.51 7.98
N GLY A 43 -7.04 29.47 8.67
CA GLY A 43 -7.48 29.10 10.03
C GLY A 43 -8.66 28.13 10.06
N GLY A 44 -9.06 27.55 8.93
CA GLY A 44 -10.17 26.60 8.85
C GLY A 44 -9.72 25.15 9.04
N ASP A 45 -10.58 24.33 9.62
CA ASP A 45 -10.39 22.88 9.76
C ASP A 45 -10.55 22.16 8.41
N ALA A 46 -9.81 21.06 8.21
CA ALA A 46 -9.87 20.25 6.99
C ALA A 46 -9.85 18.74 7.30
N LEU A 47 -10.65 17.97 6.57
CA LEU A 47 -10.54 16.51 6.49
C LEU A 47 -10.12 16.12 5.08
N VAL A 48 -8.92 15.52 4.96
CA VAL A 48 -8.23 15.29 3.69
C VAL A 48 -8.07 13.80 3.43
N LEU A 49 -8.65 13.36 2.33
CA LEU A 49 -8.48 12.02 1.80
C LEU A 49 -7.67 12.09 0.51
N MET A 50 -6.45 11.58 0.56
CA MET A 50 -5.56 11.55 -0.60
C MET A 50 -4.81 10.21 -0.63
N PRO A 51 -4.60 9.62 -1.82
CA PRO A 51 -3.88 8.36 -1.94
C PRO A 51 -2.45 8.46 -1.38
N THR A 52 -1.88 7.32 -1.04
CA THR A 52 -0.45 7.24 -0.72
C THR A 52 0.37 7.71 -1.93
N GLY A 53 1.37 8.57 -1.70
CA GLY A 53 2.13 9.23 -2.78
C GLY A 53 1.44 10.46 -3.39
N GLY A 54 0.24 10.83 -2.94
CA GLY A 54 -0.46 12.05 -3.38
C GLY A 54 0.07 13.36 -2.80
N GLY A 55 1.11 13.32 -1.95
CA GLY A 55 1.71 14.52 -1.36
C GLY A 55 0.95 15.07 -0.15
N LYS A 56 0.29 14.21 0.65
CA LYS A 56 -0.42 14.58 1.89
C LYS A 56 0.41 15.43 2.83
N SER A 57 1.69 15.11 2.98
CA SER A 57 2.57 15.82 3.92
C SER A 57 2.72 17.31 3.61
N LEU A 58 2.74 17.70 2.34
CA LEU A 58 2.80 19.11 1.93
C LEU A 58 1.57 19.90 2.40
N CYS A 59 0.40 19.24 2.52
CA CYS A 59 -0.84 19.89 2.94
C CYS A 59 -0.81 20.41 4.39
N TYR A 60 0.10 19.91 5.23
CA TYR A 60 0.32 20.46 6.58
C TYR A 60 1.71 21.08 6.74
N GLN A 61 2.72 20.64 5.99
CA GLN A 61 4.07 21.19 6.06
C GLN A 61 4.11 22.64 5.56
N VAL A 62 3.52 22.93 4.41
CA VAL A 62 3.45 24.29 3.87
C VAL A 62 2.72 25.25 4.81
N PRO A 63 1.48 24.96 5.29
CA PRO A 63 0.82 25.83 6.27
C PRO A 63 1.61 26.03 7.56
N SER A 64 2.34 25.02 8.05
CA SER A 64 3.18 25.15 9.24
C SER A 64 4.33 26.15 9.07
N LEU A 65 4.82 26.34 7.82
CA LEU A 65 5.88 27.29 7.50
C LEU A 65 5.35 28.72 7.25
N VAL A 66 4.07 28.85 6.88
CA VAL A 66 3.41 30.14 6.61
C VAL A 66 2.80 30.73 7.88
N ARG A 67 2.07 29.93 8.66
CA ARG A 67 1.37 30.41 9.87
C ARG A 67 2.34 30.70 11.02
N PRO A 68 2.02 31.67 11.91
CA PRO A 68 2.82 31.89 13.12
C PRO A 68 2.71 30.70 14.08
N GLY A 69 3.83 30.35 14.73
CA GLY A 69 3.89 29.23 15.68
C GLY A 69 4.46 27.95 15.08
N VAL A 70 4.37 26.84 15.79
CA VAL A 70 4.90 25.53 15.43
C VAL A 70 3.77 24.63 14.94
N GLY A 71 3.93 24.00 13.78
CA GLY A 71 3.01 22.96 13.33
C GLY A 71 3.19 21.67 14.14
N VAL A 72 2.14 21.22 14.83
CA VAL A 72 2.18 20.00 15.65
C VAL A 72 1.56 18.86 14.87
N VAL A 73 2.37 17.84 14.56
CA VAL A 73 1.97 16.69 13.74
C VAL A 73 1.83 15.44 14.61
N ILE A 74 0.63 14.91 14.75
CA ILE A 74 0.35 13.66 15.44
C ILE A 74 0.45 12.51 14.44
N SER A 75 1.42 11.61 14.63
CA SER A 75 1.63 10.46 13.76
C SER A 75 1.76 9.17 14.59
N PRO A 76 1.17 8.05 14.13
CA PRO A 76 1.14 6.80 14.91
C PRO A 76 2.44 6.00 14.82
N LEU A 77 3.45 6.49 14.11
CA LEU A 77 4.60 5.71 13.68
C LEU A 77 5.92 6.41 13.95
N ILE A 78 6.62 5.93 14.97
CA ILE A 78 7.92 6.46 15.41
C ILE A 78 8.96 6.49 14.27
N ALA A 79 9.04 5.42 13.47
CA ALA A 79 9.99 5.35 12.36
C ALA A 79 9.68 6.39 11.26
N LEU A 80 8.39 6.60 10.95
CA LEU A 80 7.98 7.62 9.98
C LEU A 80 8.30 9.04 10.47
N MET A 81 8.11 9.31 11.77
CA MET A 81 8.47 10.62 12.34
C MET A 81 9.94 10.94 12.10
N GLN A 82 10.85 9.97 12.35
CA GLN A 82 12.28 10.16 12.15
C GLN A 82 12.59 10.46 10.68
N ASP A 83 12.06 9.63 9.76
CA ASP A 83 12.28 9.81 8.31
C ASP A 83 11.76 11.17 7.82
N GLN A 84 10.57 11.60 8.29
CA GLN A 84 9.99 12.90 7.95
C GLN A 84 10.81 14.08 8.52
N VAL A 85 11.26 13.99 9.76
CA VAL A 85 12.09 15.02 10.38
C VAL A 85 13.44 15.14 9.69
N ASP A 86 14.08 14.00 9.36
CA ASP A 86 15.38 14.00 8.66
C ASP A 86 15.24 14.61 7.25
N ALA A 87 14.15 14.28 6.53
CA ALA A 87 13.86 14.87 5.22
C ALA A 87 13.63 16.39 5.29
N LEU A 88 12.88 16.86 6.29
CA LEU A 88 12.62 18.28 6.52
C LEU A 88 13.92 19.05 6.89
N ARG A 89 14.75 18.50 7.76
CA ARG A 89 16.04 19.07 8.13
C ARG A 89 16.98 19.16 6.92
N ALA A 90 16.95 18.18 6.04
CA ALA A 90 17.73 18.22 4.80
C ALA A 90 17.29 19.37 3.85
N LEU A 91 16.02 19.82 3.97
CA LEU A 91 15.49 21.00 3.26
C LEU A 91 15.70 22.32 4.02
N GLY A 92 16.39 22.32 5.16
CA GLY A 92 16.60 23.50 6.00
C GLY A 92 15.40 23.88 6.88
N VAL A 93 14.40 23.00 7.03
CA VAL A 93 13.25 23.19 7.91
C VAL A 93 13.61 22.71 9.31
N ARG A 94 13.31 23.52 10.33
CA ARG A 94 13.60 23.21 11.74
C ARG A 94 12.51 22.28 12.30
N ALA A 95 12.75 20.99 12.22
CA ALA A 95 11.80 19.96 12.65
C ALA A 95 12.36 19.14 13.80
N GLY A 96 11.48 18.76 14.73
CA GLY A 96 11.78 17.89 15.88
C GLY A 96 10.69 16.85 16.10
N PHE A 97 10.93 15.88 16.98
CA PHE A 97 9.93 14.91 17.38
C PHE A 97 10.00 14.63 18.89
N LEU A 98 8.87 14.22 19.47
CA LEU A 98 8.77 13.70 20.84
C LEU A 98 8.08 12.33 20.81
N ASN A 99 8.84 11.28 21.11
CA ASN A 99 8.37 9.91 21.18
C ASN A 99 9.09 9.09 22.27
N SER A 100 8.83 7.81 22.37
CA SER A 100 9.38 6.92 23.41
C SER A 100 10.82 6.45 23.15
N THR A 101 11.43 6.79 22.02
CA THR A 101 12.80 6.34 21.69
C THR A 101 13.89 7.30 22.11
N GLN A 102 13.54 8.55 22.44
CA GLN A 102 14.48 9.59 22.84
C GLN A 102 14.98 9.38 24.26
N ASN A 103 16.24 9.70 24.47
CA ASN A 103 16.80 9.83 25.82
C ASN A 103 16.30 11.14 26.50
N PRO A 104 16.47 11.28 27.84
CA PRO A 104 15.96 12.46 28.56
C PRO A 104 16.54 13.79 28.10
N ASP A 105 17.79 13.83 27.64
CA ASP A 105 18.45 15.05 27.20
C ASP A 105 17.95 15.48 25.81
N GLU A 106 17.92 14.57 24.82
CA GLU A 106 17.34 14.82 23.51
C GLU A 106 15.89 15.31 23.59
N ARG A 107 15.12 14.75 24.53
CA ARG A 107 13.75 15.18 24.76
C ARG A 107 13.71 16.61 25.30
N ARG A 108 14.55 16.93 26.31
CA ARG A 108 14.60 18.25 26.90
C ARG A 108 15.02 19.33 25.91
N ASP A 109 15.99 19.01 25.05
CA ASP A 109 16.46 19.91 24.00
C ASP A 109 15.30 20.21 23.01
N THR A 110 14.53 19.18 22.60
CA THR A 110 13.38 19.37 21.73
C THR A 110 12.27 20.19 22.40
N GLU A 111 11.98 19.94 23.69
CA GLU A 111 10.99 20.69 24.48
C GLU A 111 11.40 22.17 24.61
N THR A 112 12.68 22.46 24.84
CA THR A 112 13.24 23.83 24.91
C THR A 112 13.13 24.52 23.55
N ALA A 113 13.59 23.90 22.48
CA ALA A 113 13.50 24.44 21.11
C ALA A 113 12.05 24.75 20.68
N PHE A 114 11.09 23.94 21.16
CA PHE A 114 9.66 24.22 20.91
C PHE A 114 9.21 25.50 21.65
N LEU A 115 9.55 25.65 22.92
CA LEU A 115 9.16 26.81 23.74
C LEU A 115 9.82 28.11 23.25
N ASP A 116 11.07 28.04 22.80
CA ASP A 116 11.82 29.19 22.30
C ASP A 116 11.45 29.57 20.86
N GLY A 117 10.52 28.81 20.21
CA GLY A 117 10.07 29.08 18.84
C GLY A 117 11.12 28.75 17.78
N GLU A 118 12.08 27.92 18.12
CA GLU A 118 13.16 27.48 17.22
C GLU A 118 12.72 26.35 16.28
N LEU A 119 11.53 25.75 16.51
CA LEU A 119 10.96 24.75 15.62
C LEU A 119 9.90 25.35 14.67
N ASP A 120 9.85 24.82 13.46
CA ASP A 120 8.78 25.04 12.50
C ASP A 120 7.74 23.90 12.58
N LEU A 121 8.19 22.65 12.81
CA LEU A 121 7.34 21.49 13.00
C LEU A 121 7.79 20.63 14.19
N LEU A 122 6.81 20.13 14.95
CA LEU A 122 7.00 19.17 16.03
C LEU A 122 6.14 17.94 15.80
N TYR A 123 6.75 16.78 15.61
CA TYR A 123 6.06 15.50 15.49
C TYR A 123 5.84 14.87 16.86
N LEU A 124 4.61 14.40 17.14
CA LEU A 124 4.23 13.77 18.41
C LEU A 124 3.66 12.38 18.17
N ALA A 125 4.07 11.41 18.99
CA ALA A 125 3.37 10.15 19.09
C ALA A 125 2.03 10.34 19.84
N PRO A 126 0.92 9.72 19.42
CA PRO A 126 -0.40 9.97 20.00
C PRO A 126 -0.47 9.67 21.49
N GLU A 127 0.26 8.66 21.98
CA GLU A 127 0.35 8.34 23.41
C GLU A 127 0.95 9.47 24.26
N ARG A 128 1.72 10.37 23.66
CA ARG A 128 2.28 11.54 24.37
C ARG A 128 1.19 12.52 24.83
N LEU A 129 0.07 12.57 24.14
CA LEU A 129 -1.06 13.42 24.52
C LEU A 129 -1.87 12.89 25.72
N ARG A 130 -1.56 11.68 26.22
CA ARG A 130 -2.03 11.20 27.54
C ARG A 130 -1.23 11.77 28.70
N VAL A 131 -0.06 12.31 28.41
CA VAL A 131 0.88 12.78 29.44
C VAL A 131 0.66 14.26 29.70
N GLU A 132 0.19 14.60 30.90
CA GLU A 132 -0.17 15.97 31.26
C GLU A 132 1.00 16.97 31.11
N SER A 133 2.26 16.52 31.28
CA SER A 133 3.42 17.38 31.03
C SER A 133 3.55 17.78 29.56
N THR A 134 3.15 16.91 28.63
CA THR A 134 3.14 17.22 27.19
C THR A 134 2.04 18.23 26.87
N LEU A 135 0.84 18.06 27.44
CA LEU A 135 -0.25 19.02 27.26
C LEU A 135 0.14 20.42 27.78
N ARG A 136 0.75 20.48 28.98
CA ARG A 136 1.27 21.74 29.56
C ARG A 136 2.42 22.36 28.76
N LEU A 137 3.24 21.54 28.11
CA LEU A 137 4.24 22.00 27.14
C LEU A 137 3.58 22.71 25.98
N LEU A 138 2.57 22.08 25.37
CA LEU A 138 1.82 22.64 24.24
C LEU A 138 1.06 23.93 24.62
N ASP A 139 0.49 24.04 25.83
CA ASP A 139 -0.19 25.26 26.31
C ASP A 139 0.75 26.48 26.39
N ARG A 140 2.04 26.26 26.59
CA ARG A 140 3.05 27.33 26.72
C ARG A 140 3.61 27.77 25.37
N GLY A 141 3.48 26.95 24.34
CA GLY A 141 3.99 27.25 23.01
C GLY A 141 2.93 27.93 22.13
N THR A 142 3.38 28.56 21.05
CA THR A 142 2.48 29.06 20.01
C THR A 142 2.32 27.98 18.94
N ILE A 143 1.09 27.50 18.74
CA ILE A 143 0.80 26.42 17.81
C ILE A 143 0.20 26.98 16.53
N ALA A 144 0.80 26.68 15.38
CA ALA A 144 0.33 27.10 14.06
C ALA A 144 -0.89 26.29 13.58
N LEU A 145 -0.85 24.98 13.78
CA LEU A 145 -1.90 24.02 13.43
C LEU A 145 -1.68 22.68 14.14
N PHE A 146 -2.70 21.84 14.19
CA PHE A 146 -2.58 20.42 14.49
C PHE A 146 -2.82 19.61 13.20
N ALA A 147 -1.86 18.77 12.83
CA ALA A 147 -2.01 17.78 11.76
C ALA A 147 -2.18 16.38 12.37
N ILE A 148 -3.28 15.71 12.06
CA ILE A 148 -3.58 14.35 12.52
C ILE A 148 -3.36 13.43 11.32
N ASP A 149 -2.18 12.82 11.26
CA ASP A 149 -1.83 11.87 10.22
C ASP A 149 -2.42 10.49 10.51
N GLU A 150 -2.69 9.72 9.45
CA GLU A 150 -3.39 8.42 9.50
C GLU A 150 -4.67 8.48 10.34
N ALA A 151 -5.49 9.52 10.09
CA ALA A 151 -6.69 9.80 10.87
C ALA A 151 -7.71 8.64 10.91
N HIS A 152 -7.63 7.67 9.96
CA HIS A 152 -8.42 6.46 9.99
C HIS A 152 -8.21 5.60 11.24
N CYS A 153 -7.08 5.80 11.94
CA CYS A 153 -6.80 5.12 13.21
C CYS A 153 -7.78 5.47 14.35
N VAL A 154 -8.54 6.58 14.23
CA VAL A 154 -9.58 6.94 15.21
C VAL A 154 -10.87 6.13 15.01
N ALA A 155 -11.08 5.59 13.81
CA ALA A 155 -12.31 4.90 13.45
C ALA A 155 -12.30 3.46 13.96
N GLN A 156 -13.25 3.11 14.83
CA GLN A 156 -13.42 1.72 15.30
C GLN A 156 -13.85 0.77 14.16
N TRP A 157 -14.41 1.35 13.10
CA TRP A 157 -14.83 0.65 11.88
C TRP A 157 -13.69 0.55 10.86
N GLY A 158 -12.55 1.22 11.12
CA GLY A 158 -11.36 1.18 10.28
C GLY A 158 -10.58 -0.14 10.42
N HIS A 159 -9.69 -0.37 9.47
CA HIS A 159 -8.84 -1.57 9.42
C HIS A 159 -7.63 -1.54 10.40
N ASP A 160 -7.31 -0.37 10.99
CA ASP A 160 -6.20 -0.15 11.93
C ASP A 160 -6.61 0.78 13.08
N PHE A 161 -7.62 0.38 13.85
CA PHE A 161 -8.08 1.15 15.01
C PHE A 161 -7.02 1.22 16.11
N ARG A 162 -6.77 2.44 16.62
CA ARG A 162 -5.85 2.70 17.73
C ARG A 162 -6.54 3.49 18.83
N PRO A 163 -6.70 2.92 20.03
CA PRO A 163 -7.38 3.60 21.14
C PRO A 163 -6.80 4.96 21.51
N ASP A 164 -5.48 5.16 21.30
CA ASP A 164 -4.81 6.44 21.58
C ASP A 164 -5.32 7.60 20.72
N TYR A 165 -5.88 7.31 19.53
CA TYR A 165 -6.47 8.33 18.67
C TYR A 165 -7.80 8.89 19.17
N LEU A 166 -8.52 8.16 20.04
CA LEU A 166 -9.77 8.66 20.63
C LEU A 166 -9.58 9.92 21.47
N MET A 167 -8.38 10.09 22.05
CA MET A 167 -8.06 11.27 22.85
C MET A 167 -7.83 12.54 22.02
N LEU A 168 -7.70 12.43 20.70
CA LEU A 168 -7.42 13.58 19.85
C LEU A 168 -8.62 14.55 19.75
N SER A 169 -9.80 14.14 20.17
CA SER A 169 -10.97 15.04 20.33
C SER A 169 -10.67 16.20 21.27
N GLN A 170 -9.85 15.98 22.33
CA GLN A 170 -9.48 17.02 23.30
C GLN A 170 -8.74 18.22 22.67
N LEU A 171 -8.13 18.04 21.48
CA LEU A 171 -7.45 19.14 20.79
C LEU A 171 -8.41 20.28 20.44
N HIS A 172 -9.67 19.98 20.14
CA HIS A 172 -10.68 20.98 19.88
C HIS A 172 -11.05 21.78 21.14
N ASP A 173 -11.25 21.06 22.24
CA ASP A 173 -11.70 21.67 23.48
C ASP A 173 -10.62 22.54 24.12
N ARG A 174 -9.36 22.15 23.98
CA ARG A 174 -8.22 22.83 24.61
C ARG A 174 -7.64 23.97 23.76
N TRP A 175 -7.65 23.84 22.45
CA TRP A 175 -7.13 24.84 21.51
C TRP A 175 -8.15 25.15 20.39
N PRO A 176 -9.31 25.75 20.71
CA PRO A 176 -10.40 25.92 19.76
C PRO A 176 -10.06 26.82 18.57
N ASP A 177 -9.12 27.75 18.72
CA ASP A 177 -8.70 28.71 17.68
C ASP A 177 -7.57 28.18 16.78
N VAL A 178 -7.03 26.99 17.08
CA VAL A 178 -5.96 26.38 16.30
C VAL A 178 -6.54 25.44 15.25
N PRO A 179 -6.31 25.69 13.93
CA PRO A 179 -6.88 24.86 12.88
C PRO A 179 -6.32 23.43 12.93
N ARG A 180 -7.18 22.48 12.60
CA ARG A 180 -6.87 21.06 12.58
C ARG A 180 -7.03 20.52 11.16
N ILE A 181 -6.03 19.76 10.74
CA ILE A 181 -6.08 19.01 9.49
C ILE A 181 -5.94 17.52 9.78
N ALA A 182 -6.97 16.73 9.46
CA ALA A 182 -6.94 15.28 9.57
C ALA A 182 -6.71 14.67 8.18
N LEU A 183 -5.69 13.79 8.07
CA LEU A 183 -5.28 13.23 6.79
C LEU A 183 -5.31 11.70 6.83
N THR A 184 -5.79 11.09 5.77
CA THR A 184 -5.73 9.63 5.58
C THR A 184 -5.63 9.25 4.11
N ALA A 185 -5.07 8.06 3.84
CA ALA A 185 -5.02 7.50 2.50
C ALA A 185 -6.22 6.58 2.20
N THR A 186 -6.92 6.09 3.22
CA THR A 186 -7.93 5.03 3.10
C THR A 186 -9.10 5.32 4.02
N ALA A 187 -10.24 5.69 3.47
CA ALA A 187 -11.48 5.79 4.24
C ALA A 187 -12.69 5.66 3.31
N THR A 188 -13.58 4.72 3.62
CA THR A 188 -14.91 4.66 3.02
C THR A 188 -15.76 5.84 3.52
N GLU A 189 -16.92 6.08 2.93
CA GLU A 189 -17.81 7.17 3.36
C GLU A 189 -18.23 7.02 4.84
N ALA A 190 -18.53 5.80 5.28
CA ALA A 190 -18.83 5.52 6.68
C ALA A 190 -17.64 5.84 7.61
N THR A 191 -16.43 5.45 7.20
CA THR A 191 -15.20 5.75 7.97
C THR A 191 -14.93 7.26 8.02
N ARG A 192 -15.17 8.00 6.93
CA ARG A 192 -15.04 9.48 6.91
C ARG A 192 -15.96 10.15 7.90
N THR A 193 -17.21 9.73 7.92
CA THR A 193 -18.23 10.25 8.87
C THR A 193 -17.80 9.98 10.31
N GLU A 194 -17.31 8.78 10.61
CA GLU A 194 -16.82 8.45 11.94
C GLU A 194 -15.58 9.28 12.33
N ILE A 195 -14.61 9.47 11.43
CA ILE A 195 -13.44 10.33 11.66
C ILE A 195 -13.89 11.75 12.01
N ALA A 196 -14.79 12.34 11.20
CA ALA A 196 -15.29 13.70 11.43
C ALA A 196 -15.99 13.84 12.78
N GLN A 197 -16.82 12.86 13.18
CA GLN A 197 -17.51 12.85 14.46
C GLN A 197 -16.54 12.73 15.65
N ARG A 198 -15.64 11.73 15.59
CA ARG A 198 -14.73 11.43 16.71
C ARG A 198 -13.67 12.49 16.94
N LEU A 199 -13.20 13.13 15.88
CA LEU A 199 -12.23 14.23 15.96
C LEU A 199 -12.90 15.60 16.11
N GLN A 200 -14.23 15.68 16.24
CA GLN A 200 -14.98 16.93 16.30
C GLN A 200 -14.67 17.85 15.09
N LEU A 201 -14.63 17.26 13.89
CA LEU A 201 -14.39 17.93 12.61
C LEU A 201 -15.64 18.00 11.73
N THR A 202 -16.83 18.00 12.35
CA THR A 202 -18.12 18.01 11.61
C THR A 202 -18.34 19.28 10.80
N GLY A 203 -17.70 20.39 11.18
CA GLY A 203 -17.69 21.66 10.42
C GLY A 203 -16.48 21.82 9.47
N ALA A 204 -15.58 20.86 9.42
CA ALA A 204 -14.39 20.93 8.58
C ALA A 204 -14.73 20.84 7.09
N LYS A 205 -13.92 21.49 6.25
CA LYS A 205 -14.02 21.29 4.79
C LYS A 205 -13.43 19.92 4.42
N HIS A 206 -14.20 19.13 3.65
CA HIS A 206 -13.78 17.81 3.21
C HIS A 206 -13.17 17.88 1.81
N PHE A 207 -11.99 17.34 1.66
CA PHE A 207 -11.25 17.21 0.40
C PHE A 207 -11.04 15.73 0.11
N VAL A 208 -11.57 15.26 -1.00
CA VAL A 208 -11.50 13.84 -1.40
C VAL A 208 -10.85 13.75 -2.77
N ALA A 209 -9.55 13.54 -2.79
CA ALA A 209 -8.83 13.30 -4.04
C ALA A 209 -9.15 11.92 -4.62
N SER A 210 -8.85 11.75 -5.90
CA SER A 210 -9.00 10.45 -6.54
C SER A 210 -8.09 9.40 -5.90
N PHE A 211 -8.66 8.21 -5.63
CA PHE A 211 -7.91 7.04 -5.20
C PHE A 211 -7.22 6.33 -6.37
N ASP A 212 -7.37 6.83 -7.60
CA ASP A 212 -6.75 6.19 -8.75
C ASP A 212 -5.22 6.32 -8.74
N ARG A 213 -4.57 5.20 -9.04
CA ARG A 213 -3.13 5.07 -9.22
C ARG A 213 -2.87 4.46 -10.59
N PRO A 214 -2.95 5.26 -11.68
CA PRO A 214 -2.90 4.74 -13.05
C PRO A 214 -1.57 4.04 -13.38
N ASN A 215 -0.51 4.37 -12.68
CA ASN A 215 0.80 3.76 -12.84
C ASN A 215 0.97 2.38 -12.18
N ILE A 216 0.01 1.93 -11.36
CA ILE A 216 0.07 0.61 -10.72
C ILE A 216 -0.74 -0.40 -11.54
N GLN A 217 -0.11 -1.45 -12.03
CA GLN A 217 -0.77 -2.56 -12.69
C GLN A 217 -1.20 -3.62 -11.67
N TYR A 218 -2.51 -3.88 -11.55
CA TYR A 218 -3.04 -4.90 -10.64
C TYR A 218 -3.13 -6.25 -11.33
N ARG A 219 -2.51 -7.28 -10.72
CA ARG A 219 -2.53 -8.68 -11.20
C ARG A 219 -2.86 -9.63 -10.06
N ILE A 220 -3.87 -10.47 -10.24
CA ILE A 220 -4.28 -11.48 -9.25
C ILE A 220 -4.30 -12.85 -9.90
N VAL A 221 -3.53 -13.78 -9.34
CA VAL A 221 -3.35 -15.12 -9.88
C VAL A 221 -3.73 -16.22 -8.87
N GLY A 222 -4.14 -17.38 -9.36
CA GLY A 222 -4.35 -18.56 -8.53
C GLY A 222 -3.03 -19.04 -7.91
N LYS A 223 -3.04 -19.29 -6.62
CA LYS A 223 -1.87 -19.71 -5.83
C LYS A 223 -1.46 -21.14 -6.16
N ASN A 224 -0.27 -21.29 -6.72
CA ASN A 224 0.30 -22.60 -7.01
C ASN A 224 1.83 -22.49 -6.98
N GLU A 225 2.50 -23.05 -5.96
CA GLU A 225 3.93 -22.84 -5.71
C GLU A 225 4.31 -21.33 -5.70
N PRO A 226 3.73 -20.53 -4.81
CA PRO A 226 3.74 -19.05 -4.93
C PRO A 226 5.13 -18.44 -4.97
N ARG A 227 6.14 -19.06 -4.34
CA ARG A 227 7.53 -18.58 -4.41
C ARG A 227 8.15 -18.76 -5.80
N LYS A 228 7.76 -19.81 -6.53
CA LYS A 228 8.21 -20.00 -7.92
C LYS A 228 7.49 -19.03 -8.85
N GLN A 229 6.18 -18.82 -8.65
CA GLN A 229 5.42 -17.82 -9.40
C GLN A 229 5.98 -16.40 -9.20
N LEU A 230 6.34 -16.05 -7.94
CA LEU A 230 7.03 -14.80 -7.62
C LEU A 230 8.38 -14.71 -8.33
N LEU A 231 9.21 -15.75 -8.25
CA LEU A 231 10.52 -15.78 -8.91
C LEU A 231 10.41 -15.60 -10.43
N ASP A 232 9.41 -16.23 -11.06
CA ASP A 232 9.15 -16.09 -12.48
C ASP A 232 8.78 -14.63 -12.83
N LEU A 233 7.94 -13.97 -12.01
CA LEU A 233 7.62 -12.55 -12.15
C LEU A 233 8.87 -11.66 -12.03
N LEU A 234 9.67 -11.88 -10.97
CA LEU A 234 10.85 -11.06 -10.71
C LEU A 234 11.88 -11.16 -11.84
N ARG A 235 12.17 -12.36 -12.31
CA ARG A 235 13.14 -12.58 -13.41
C ARG A 235 12.67 -12.08 -14.76
N SER A 236 11.35 -12.05 -15.00
CA SER A 236 10.82 -11.64 -16.30
C SER A 236 10.56 -10.14 -16.42
N GLU A 237 10.30 -9.47 -15.29
CA GLU A 237 9.78 -8.09 -15.34
C GLU A 237 10.44 -7.14 -14.33
N HIS A 238 11.08 -7.65 -13.27
CA HIS A 238 11.60 -6.86 -12.15
C HIS A 238 13.04 -7.23 -11.75
N ASP A 239 13.85 -7.64 -12.71
CA ASP A 239 15.25 -7.96 -12.44
C ASP A 239 16.03 -6.70 -12.01
N GLY A 240 16.64 -6.75 -10.83
CA GLY A 240 17.33 -5.60 -10.24
C GLY A 240 16.43 -4.51 -9.62
N ASP A 241 15.12 -4.65 -9.65
CA ASP A 241 14.18 -3.70 -9.08
C ASP A 241 14.03 -3.83 -7.55
N ALA A 242 13.81 -2.70 -6.87
CA ALA A 242 13.39 -2.68 -5.47
C ALA A 242 11.91 -3.03 -5.34
N GLY A 243 11.57 -3.88 -4.36
CA GLY A 243 10.19 -4.31 -4.17
C GLY A 243 9.87 -4.78 -2.76
N ILE A 244 8.58 -4.98 -2.50
CA ILE A 244 8.08 -5.49 -1.22
C ILE A 244 7.29 -6.78 -1.46
N VAL A 245 7.57 -7.81 -0.66
CA VAL A 245 6.86 -9.09 -0.68
C VAL A 245 6.17 -9.31 0.66
N TYR A 246 4.85 -9.32 0.68
CA TYR A 246 4.06 -9.55 1.89
C TYR A 246 3.74 -11.02 2.08
N CYS A 247 3.99 -11.52 3.31
CA CYS A 247 3.65 -12.86 3.77
C CYS A 247 2.87 -12.78 5.08
N LEU A 248 1.96 -13.72 5.30
CA LEU A 248 1.11 -13.74 6.49
C LEU A 248 1.87 -14.10 7.76
N SER A 249 2.85 -15.01 7.70
CA SER A 249 3.58 -15.52 8.87
C SER A 249 5.07 -15.16 8.86
N ARG A 250 5.65 -15.00 10.07
CA ARG A 250 7.09 -14.77 10.27
C ARG A 250 7.94 -15.85 9.59
N LYS A 251 7.56 -17.12 9.75
CA LYS A 251 8.23 -18.26 9.13
C LYS A 251 8.20 -18.18 7.59
N SER A 252 7.07 -17.78 7.00
CA SER A 252 6.96 -17.60 5.55
C SER A 252 7.85 -16.45 5.05
N VAL A 253 7.99 -15.37 5.83
CA VAL A 253 8.90 -14.25 5.54
C VAL A 253 10.34 -14.74 5.46
N GLU A 254 10.84 -15.42 6.51
CA GLU A 254 12.22 -15.92 6.55
C GLU A 254 12.51 -16.88 5.40
N GLN A 255 11.65 -17.90 5.22
CA GLN A 255 11.80 -18.88 4.14
C GLN A 255 11.73 -18.27 2.73
N THR A 256 10.95 -17.20 2.53
CA THR A 256 10.85 -16.54 1.23
C THR A 256 12.06 -15.66 0.98
N ALA A 257 12.55 -14.95 2.00
CA ALA A 257 13.79 -14.18 1.90
C ALA A 257 15.00 -15.09 1.59
N GLU A 258 15.14 -16.21 2.30
CA GLU A 258 16.18 -17.22 2.04
C GLU A 258 16.07 -17.80 0.62
N PHE A 259 14.85 -18.13 0.19
CA PHE A 259 14.61 -18.66 -1.16
C PHE A 259 15.05 -17.68 -2.25
N LEU A 260 14.69 -16.38 -2.14
CA LEU A 260 15.10 -15.36 -3.10
C LEU A 260 16.60 -15.08 -3.04
N ALA A 261 17.19 -15.03 -1.84
CA ALA A 261 18.63 -14.87 -1.66
C ALA A 261 19.43 -16.01 -2.31
N ALA A 262 18.96 -17.26 -2.18
CA ALA A 262 19.55 -18.41 -2.85
C ALA A 262 19.45 -18.35 -4.39
N GLN A 263 18.60 -17.48 -4.94
CA GLN A 263 18.48 -17.20 -6.37
C GLN A 263 19.31 -16.00 -6.82
N GLY A 264 20.17 -15.43 -5.95
CA GLY A 264 21.07 -14.31 -6.23
C GLY A 264 20.44 -12.92 -6.03
N MET A 265 19.23 -12.82 -5.46
CA MET A 265 18.57 -11.56 -5.21
C MET A 265 18.89 -11.00 -3.82
N THR A 266 18.97 -9.68 -3.67
CA THR A 266 19.16 -9.02 -2.36
C THR A 266 17.82 -8.99 -1.63
N ALA A 267 17.45 -10.06 -0.94
CA ALA A 267 16.19 -10.19 -0.21
C ALA A 267 16.40 -10.14 1.31
N LEU A 268 15.69 -9.27 2.01
CA LEU A 268 15.83 -9.01 3.44
C LEU A 268 14.53 -9.31 4.17
N PRO A 269 14.54 -10.09 5.27
CA PRO A 269 13.35 -10.36 6.07
C PRO A 269 13.02 -9.19 6.99
N TYR A 270 11.70 -8.94 7.22
CA TYR A 270 11.23 -7.95 8.19
C TYR A 270 9.92 -8.39 8.86
N HIS A 271 9.96 -8.60 10.18
CA HIS A 271 8.78 -8.88 11.00
C HIS A 271 9.04 -8.57 12.47
N ALA A 272 7.99 -8.44 13.27
CA ALA A 272 8.07 -8.03 14.68
C ALA A 272 8.89 -8.98 15.57
N GLY A 273 9.09 -10.24 15.16
CA GLY A 273 9.90 -11.21 15.90
C GLY A 273 11.41 -11.10 15.71
N LEU A 274 11.87 -10.26 14.75
CA LEU A 274 13.31 -10.01 14.58
C LEU A 274 13.83 -9.06 15.66
N ASP A 275 15.12 -9.21 16.00
CA ASP A 275 15.82 -8.24 16.83
C ASP A 275 15.71 -6.81 16.30
N SER A 276 15.58 -5.83 17.20
CA SER A 276 15.34 -4.44 16.83
C SER A 276 16.49 -3.84 15.99
N ARG A 277 17.76 -4.26 16.23
CA ARG A 277 18.92 -3.81 15.44
C ARG A 277 18.87 -4.40 14.03
N VAL A 278 18.46 -5.67 13.89
CA VAL A 278 18.29 -6.33 12.59
C VAL A 278 17.19 -5.64 11.79
N ARG A 279 16.05 -5.36 12.42
CA ARG A 279 14.94 -4.63 11.79
C ARG A 279 15.38 -3.26 11.29
N ARG A 280 16.02 -2.44 12.13
CA ARG A 280 16.53 -1.12 11.73
C ARG A 280 17.55 -1.21 10.60
N ARG A 281 18.50 -2.15 10.69
CA ARG A 281 19.49 -2.37 9.63
C ARG A 281 18.83 -2.74 8.31
N ASN A 282 17.90 -3.70 8.30
CA ASN A 282 17.23 -4.15 7.07
C ASN A 282 16.37 -3.04 6.47
N GLN A 283 15.63 -2.27 7.30
CA GLN A 283 14.88 -1.10 6.87
C GLN A 283 15.79 -0.03 6.27
N SER A 284 16.90 0.30 6.94
CA SER A 284 17.87 1.26 6.45
C SER A 284 18.48 0.83 5.12
N ARG A 285 18.81 -0.45 4.95
CA ARG A 285 19.30 -0.99 3.68
C ARG A 285 18.25 -0.86 2.57
N PHE A 286 17.01 -1.23 2.83
CA PHE A 286 15.92 -1.09 1.88
C PHE A 286 15.73 0.36 1.41
N LEU A 287 15.78 1.31 2.33
CA LEU A 287 15.60 2.73 2.00
C LEU A 287 16.80 3.32 1.23
N ARG A 288 18.03 2.83 1.49
CA ARG A 288 19.26 3.43 0.97
C ARG A 288 19.86 2.71 -0.23
N GLU A 289 19.66 1.38 -0.32
CA GLU A 289 20.23 0.55 -1.36
C GLU A 289 19.22 0.34 -2.51
N ASP A 290 19.70 0.27 -3.73
CA ASP A 290 18.89 -0.07 -4.90
C ASP A 290 18.73 -1.58 -5.04
N GLY A 291 17.68 -2.05 -5.70
CA GLY A 291 17.44 -3.45 -6.00
C GLY A 291 17.17 -4.35 -4.79
N VAL A 292 16.89 -3.77 -3.62
CA VAL A 292 16.59 -4.55 -2.41
C VAL A 292 15.13 -4.98 -2.39
N ILE A 293 14.90 -6.27 -2.16
CA ILE A 293 13.57 -6.85 -1.95
C ILE A 293 13.31 -7.02 -0.46
N MET A 294 12.32 -6.31 0.07
CA MET A 294 11.89 -6.50 1.46
C MET A 294 10.83 -7.57 1.53
N VAL A 295 11.11 -8.68 2.19
CA VAL A 295 10.11 -9.73 2.47
C VAL A 295 9.59 -9.53 3.88
N ALA A 296 8.29 -9.28 4.03
CA ALA A 296 7.77 -8.79 5.30
C ALA A 296 6.37 -9.31 5.66
N THR A 297 6.03 -9.25 6.94
CA THR A 297 4.64 -9.23 7.39
C THR A 297 4.08 -7.80 7.28
N ILE A 298 2.78 -7.62 7.56
CA ILE A 298 2.14 -6.28 7.65
C ILE A 298 2.84 -5.32 8.63
N ALA A 299 3.75 -5.83 9.49
CA ALA A 299 4.57 -5.00 10.37
C ALA A 299 5.56 -4.09 9.60
N PHE A 300 5.90 -4.43 8.35
CA PHE A 300 6.59 -3.54 7.41
C PHE A 300 5.54 -2.79 6.60
N GLY A 301 4.90 -1.87 7.27
CA GLY A 301 3.72 -1.24 6.74
C GLY A 301 3.85 0.27 6.74
N MET A 302 3.05 0.91 7.57
CA MET A 302 2.98 2.36 7.65
C MET A 302 4.37 2.97 7.85
N GLY A 303 4.66 4.07 7.16
CA GLY A 303 5.93 4.81 7.31
C GLY A 303 7.04 4.49 6.31
N ILE A 304 6.83 3.61 5.36
CA ILE A 304 7.80 3.38 4.28
C ILE A 304 7.50 4.31 3.12
N ASP A 305 8.40 5.27 2.88
CA ASP A 305 8.27 6.28 1.82
C ASP A 305 9.42 6.22 0.79
N LYS A 306 9.73 5.01 0.32
CA LYS A 306 10.66 4.80 -0.79
C LYS A 306 9.91 4.99 -2.11
N PRO A 307 10.30 5.98 -2.96
CA PRO A 307 9.54 6.34 -4.15
C PRO A 307 9.64 5.32 -5.29
N ASP A 308 10.77 4.65 -5.41
CA ASP A 308 11.18 3.78 -6.51
C ASP A 308 10.88 2.29 -6.27
N VAL A 309 9.88 1.96 -5.46
CA VAL A 309 9.39 0.59 -5.31
C VAL A 309 8.66 0.19 -6.59
N ARG A 310 9.21 -0.77 -7.34
CA ARG A 310 8.66 -1.18 -8.65
C ARG A 310 7.59 -2.25 -8.56
N PHE A 311 7.58 -3.04 -7.50
CA PHE A 311 6.53 -4.03 -7.28
C PHE A 311 6.17 -4.20 -5.81
N VAL A 312 4.91 -4.54 -5.58
CA VAL A 312 4.40 -5.05 -4.31
C VAL A 312 3.73 -6.40 -4.58
N ALA A 313 4.25 -7.46 -4.00
CA ALA A 313 3.77 -8.81 -4.18
C ALA A 313 3.17 -9.37 -2.88
N HIS A 314 2.01 -10.02 -2.97
CA HIS A 314 1.36 -10.71 -1.85
C HIS A 314 1.38 -12.22 -2.10
N LEU A 315 2.01 -12.97 -1.22
CA LEU A 315 2.00 -14.44 -1.25
C LEU A 315 0.81 -15.06 -0.50
N ASP A 316 0.07 -14.24 0.23
CA ASP A 316 -1.11 -14.61 1.00
C ASP A 316 -2.19 -13.54 0.84
N LEU A 317 -3.47 -13.91 1.03
CA LEU A 317 -4.62 -13.02 0.89
C LEU A 317 -4.61 -11.93 1.99
N PRO A 318 -4.65 -10.63 1.63
CA PRO A 318 -4.84 -9.55 2.58
C PRO A 318 -6.18 -9.64 3.32
N LYS A 319 -6.26 -9.04 4.49
CA LYS A 319 -7.45 -9.07 5.35
C LYS A 319 -8.61 -8.22 4.81
N SER A 320 -8.29 -7.16 4.08
CA SER A 320 -9.26 -6.18 3.59
C SER A 320 -8.76 -5.47 2.33
N VAL A 321 -9.68 -4.82 1.61
CA VAL A 321 -9.37 -3.99 0.44
C VAL A 321 -8.56 -2.76 0.84
N GLU A 322 -8.84 -2.16 1.98
CA GLU A 322 -8.11 -0.99 2.50
C GLU A 322 -6.64 -1.34 2.77
N GLY A 323 -6.38 -2.45 3.47
CA GLY A 323 -5.03 -2.93 3.73
C GLY A 323 -4.29 -3.22 2.42
N TYR A 324 -4.94 -3.93 1.50
CA TYR A 324 -4.40 -4.22 0.16
C TYR A 324 -4.06 -2.94 -0.62
N TYR A 325 -4.97 -1.96 -0.61
CA TYR A 325 -4.75 -0.66 -1.27
C TYR A 325 -3.59 0.11 -0.62
N GLN A 326 -3.51 0.14 0.70
CA GLN A 326 -2.44 0.81 1.43
C GLN A 326 -1.07 0.15 1.18
N GLU A 327 -1.02 -1.18 1.13
CA GLU A 327 0.19 -1.96 0.86
C GLU A 327 0.63 -1.82 -0.59
N THR A 328 -0.26 -1.98 -1.56
CA THR A 328 0.04 -1.79 -2.99
C THR A 328 0.35 -0.36 -3.35
N GLY A 329 -0.24 0.61 -2.64
CA GLY A 329 0.01 2.04 -2.80
C GLY A 329 1.45 2.48 -2.49
N ARG A 330 2.29 1.58 -1.93
CA ARG A 330 3.74 1.82 -1.75
C ARG A 330 4.51 1.75 -3.05
N ALA A 331 3.97 1.05 -4.06
CA ALA A 331 4.59 0.96 -5.37
C ALA A 331 4.46 2.28 -6.14
N GLY A 332 5.51 2.65 -6.88
CA GLY A 332 5.49 3.73 -7.86
C GLY A 332 5.07 5.09 -7.32
N ARG A 333 5.56 5.51 -6.16
CA ARG A 333 5.26 6.84 -5.60
C ARG A 333 5.85 7.98 -6.42
N ASP A 334 6.86 7.68 -7.21
CA ASP A 334 7.47 8.56 -8.20
C ASP A 334 6.65 8.68 -9.51
N GLY A 335 5.49 8.03 -9.60
CA GLY A 335 4.63 8.01 -10.78
C GLY A 335 5.06 7.03 -11.87
N GLN A 336 6.19 6.32 -11.70
CA GLN A 336 6.66 5.36 -12.68
C GLN A 336 5.85 4.06 -12.66
N PRO A 337 5.80 3.31 -13.78
CA PRO A 337 5.09 2.04 -13.87
C PRO A 337 5.52 1.07 -12.78
N SER A 338 4.56 0.41 -12.16
CA SER A 338 4.79 -0.53 -11.06
C SER A 338 3.73 -1.62 -11.03
N THR A 339 4.04 -2.76 -10.41
CA THR A 339 3.18 -3.93 -10.37
C THR A 339 2.68 -4.23 -8.96
N ALA A 340 1.37 -4.38 -8.80
CA ALA A 340 0.74 -4.98 -7.63
C ALA A 340 0.31 -6.40 -7.98
N TRP A 341 1.02 -7.40 -7.43
CA TRP A 341 0.79 -8.81 -7.72
C TRP A 341 0.29 -9.56 -6.49
N LEU A 342 -0.73 -10.39 -6.65
CA LEU A 342 -1.29 -11.20 -5.58
C LEU A 342 -1.48 -12.65 -6.05
N ALA A 343 -0.92 -13.61 -5.30
CA ALA A 343 -1.25 -15.03 -5.43
C ALA A 343 -2.11 -15.47 -4.25
N TYR A 344 -3.33 -15.96 -4.51
CA TYR A 344 -4.20 -16.44 -3.46
C TYR A 344 -4.91 -17.75 -3.83
N GLY A 345 -5.32 -18.48 -2.80
CA GLY A 345 -6.03 -19.74 -2.94
C GLY A 345 -7.02 -19.99 -1.81
N MET A 346 -7.78 -21.07 -1.90
CA MET A 346 -8.78 -21.41 -0.89
C MET A 346 -8.20 -21.60 0.52
N GLY A 347 -6.94 -22.05 0.61
CA GLY A 347 -6.24 -22.16 1.90
C GLY A 347 -6.10 -20.84 2.63
N ASP A 348 -5.87 -19.73 1.90
CA ASP A 348 -5.76 -18.40 2.48
C ASP A 348 -7.11 -17.92 3.00
N VAL A 349 -8.20 -18.20 2.28
CA VAL A 349 -9.58 -17.86 2.71
C VAL A 349 -9.91 -18.55 4.02
N VAL A 350 -9.64 -19.87 4.09
CA VAL A 350 -9.84 -20.69 5.30
C VAL A 350 -9.03 -20.12 6.47
N GLN A 351 -7.77 -19.78 6.23
CA GLN A 351 -6.89 -19.24 7.28
C GLN A 351 -7.36 -17.87 7.77
N GLN A 352 -7.78 -16.97 6.87
CA GLN A 352 -8.31 -15.66 7.26
C GLN A 352 -9.62 -15.79 8.05
N ARG A 353 -10.55 -16.65 7.63
CA ARG A 353 -11.79 -16.92 8.38
C ARG A 353 -11.49 -17.43 9.79
N LYS A 354 -10.57 -18.40 9.91
CA LYS A 354 -10.14 -18.90 11.21
C LYS A 354 -9.56 -17.79 12.10
N MET A 355 -8.72 -16.92 11.55
CA MET A 355 -8.17 -15.79 12.30
C MET A 355 -9.26 -14.81 12.77
N ILE A 356 -10.33 -14.63 11.97
CA ILE A 356 -11.50 -13.83 12.37
C ILE A 356 -12.25 -14.53 13.52
N ASP A 357 -12.50 -15.83 13.42
CA ASP A 357 -13.19 -16.60 14.45
C ASP A 357 -12.42 -16.61 15.77
N ASP A 358 -11.09 -16.74 15.71
CA ASP A 358 -10.18 -16.75 16.86
C ASP A 358 -9.88 -15.33 17.41
N SER A 359 -10.30 -14.26 16.73
CA SER A 359 -10.02 -12.89 17.16
C SER A 359 -10.79 -12.52 18.43
N GLU A 360 -10.18 -11.68 19.26
CA GLU A 360 -10.86 -11.05 20.39
C GLU A 360 -11.88 -10.00 19.86
N GLY A 361 -13.06 -9.97 20.45
CA GLY A 361 -14.12 -9.06 20.06
C GLY A 361 -15.50 -9.72 20.02
N ASP A 362 -16.54 -8.89 20.01
CA ASP A 362 -17.92 -9.33 19.98
C ASP A 362 -18.34 -9.86 18.58
N ALA A 363 -19.54 -10.42 18.51
CA ALA A 363 -20.08 -10.94 17.25
C ALA A 363 -20.23 -9.85 16.16
N ALA A 364 -20.41 -8.59 16.53
CA ALA A 364 -20.50 -7.48 15.58
C ALA A 364 -19.13 -7.18 14.98
N HIS A 365 -18.07 -7.19 15.79
CA HIS A 365 -16.70 -7.04 15.33
C HIS A 365 -16.30 -8.17 14.34
N LYS A 366 -16.56 -9.44 14.70
CA LYS A 366 -16.26 -10.58 13.81
C LYS A 366 -17.02 -10.53 12.49
N ARG A 367 -18.30 -10.11 12.51
CA ARG A 367 -19.08 -9.90 11.28
C ARG A 367 -18.46 -8.84 10.38
N ARG A 368 -17.98 -7.71 10.94
CA ARG A 368 -17.30 -6.66 10.16
C ARG A 368 -16.02 -7.17 9.51
N LEU A 369 -15.16 -7.84 10.29
CA LEU A 369 -13.95 -8.46 9.71
C LEU A 369 -14.30 -9.43 8.57
N GLY A 370 -15.38 -10.19 8.73
CA GLY A 370 -15.94 -11.04 7.67
C GLY A 370 -16.33 -10.26 6.42
N GLN A 371 -17.02 -9.13 6.58
CA GLN A 371 -17.42 -8.25 5.46
C GLN A 371 -16.22 -7.66 4.72
N HIS A 372 -15.16 -7.23 5.44
CA HIS A 372 -13.92 -6.77 4.82
C HIS A 372 -13.23 -7.86 4.00
N LEU A 373 -13.18 -9.09 4.54
CA LEU A 373 -12.65 -10.23 3.81
C LEU A 373 -13.49 -10.57 2.57
N ASP A 374 -14.82 -10.51 2.67
CA ASP A 374 -15.72 -10.75 1.53
C ASP A 374 -15.53 -9.73 0.42
N ALA A 375 -15.35 -8.45 0.77
CA ALA A 375 -15.03 -7.40 -0.20
C ALA A 375 -13.68 -7.67 -0.90
N MET A 376 -12.67 -8.14 -0.15
CA MET A 376 -11.37 -8.52 -0.72
C MET A 376 -11.50 -9.71 -1.66
N LEU A 377 -12.30 -10.71 -1.31
CA LEU A 377 -12.59 -11.86 -2.18
C LEU A 377 -13.33 -11.44 -3.44
N ALA A 378 -14.31 -10.54 -3.33
CA ALA A 378 -15.01 -9.98 -4.49
C ALA A 378 -14.03 -9.28 -5.45
N LEU A 379 -13.06 -8.51 -4.93
CA LEU A 379 -11.98 -7.93 -5.75
C LEU A 379 -11.13 -9.01 -6.42
N CYS A 380 -10.81 -10.09 -5.72
CA CYS A 380 -10.00 -11.18 -6.26
C CYS A 380 -10.71 -11.98 -7.36
N GLU A 381 -12.01 -12.16 -7.26
CA GLU A 381 -12.79 -12.99 -8.19
C GLU A 381 -13.56 -12.19 -9.24
N THR A 382 -13.45 -10.85 -9.24
CA THR A 382 -14.11 -10.06 -10.27
C THR A 382 -13.67 -10.46 -11.68
N VAL A 383 -14.62 -10.47 -12.61
CA VAL A 383 -14.38 -10.61 -14.06
C VAL A 383 -14.32 -9.23 -14.74
N GLU A 384 -14.69 -8.19 -14.01
CA GLU A 384 -14.66 -6.80 -14.44
C GLU A 384 -13.30 -6.16 -14.12
N CYS A 385 -13.16 -4.89 -14.47
CA CYS A 385 -11.94 -4.13 -14.19
C CYS A 385 -11.64 -4.07 -12.68
N ARG A 386 -10.50 -4.59 -12.25
CA ARG A 386 -10.09 -4.59 -10.83
C ARG A 386 -9.94 -3.19 -10.26
N ARG A 387 -9.41 -2.26 -11.06
CA ARG A 387 -9.28 -0.85 -10.66
C ARG A 387 -10.63 -0.20 -10.45
N ALA A 388 -11.59 -0.41 -11.36
CA ALA A 388 -12.94 0.12 -11.21
C ALA A 388 -13.63 -0.43 -9.95
N GLN A 389 -13.45 -1.72 -9.65
CA GLN A 389 -13.97 -2.33 -8.43
C GLN A 389 -13.30 -1.79 -7.16
N LEU A 390 -12.00 -1.58 -7.19
CA LEU A 390 -11.26 -1.00 -6.08
C LEU A 390 -11.69 0.45 -5.82
N LEU A 391 -11.83 1.28 -6.86
CA LEU A 391 -12.33 2.65 -6.75
C LEU A 391 -13.78 2.68 -6.25
N GLY A 392 -14.63 1.78 -6.76
CA GLY A 392 -16.03 1.62 -6.32
C GLY A 392 -16.14 1.28 -4.84
N TYR A 393 -15.21 0.50 -4.28
CA TYR A 393 -15.15 0.20 -2.85
C TYR A 393 -14.97 1.46 -2.00
N PHE A 394 -14.21 2.44 -2.48
CA PHE A 394 -14.02 3.73 -1.83
C PHE A 394 -15.08 4.78 -2.19
N GLY A 395 -16.14 4.37 -2.91
CA GLY A 395 -17.24 5.24 -3.30
C GLY A 395 -16.93 6.15 -4.51
N GLN A 396 -15.90 5.81 -5.28
CA GLN A 396 -15.56 6.53 -6.51
C GLN A 396 -16.06 5.77 -7.75
N GLY A 397 -16.66 6.52 -8.68
CA GLY A 397 -17.00 5.99 -10.00
C GLY A 397 -15.76 5.69 -10.84
N PRO A 398 -15.93 5.03 -11.99
CA PRO A 398 -14.84 4.82 -12.93
C PRO A 398 -14.26 6.15 -13.39
N VAL A 399 -12.94 6.23 -13.50
CA VAL A 399 -12.23 7.43 -13.97
C VAL A 399 -12.64 7.69 -15.43
N ASP A 400 -12.97 8.94 -15.73
CA ASP A 400 -13.42 9.40 -17.07
C ASP A 400 -14.61 8.62 -17.65
N GLY A 401 -15.44 7.98 -16.78
CA GLY A 401 -16.58 7.15 -17.22
C GLY A 401 -16.19 5.83 -17.90
N ALA A 402 -14.91 5.51 -18.00
CA ALA A 402 -14.43 4.29 -18.62
C ALA A 402 -14.61 3.08 -17.69
N ARG A 403 -15.33 2.06 -18.15
CA ARG A 403 -15.50 0.79 -17.40
C ARG A 403 -14.24 -0.06 -17.33
N GLN A 404 -13.21 0.25 -18.13
CA GLN A 404 -11.95 -0.50 -18.23
C GLN A 404 -10.76 0.44 -18.09
N CYS A 405 -9.82 0.09 -17.24
CA CYS A 405 -8.61 0.90 -17.00
C CYS A 405 -7.48 0.64 -18.02
N GLY A 406 -7.57 -0.40 -18.85
CA GLY A 406 -6.50 -0.80 -19.77
C GLY A 406 -5.20 -1.28 -19.12
N ASN A 407 -5.11 -1.30 -17.78
CA ASN A 407 -3.86 -1.58 -17.05
C ASN A 407 -4.06 -2.54 -15.86
N CYS A 408 -4.99 -3.46 -15.90
CA CYS A 408 -5.08 -4.55 -14.93
C CYS A 408 -5.18 -5.89 -15.68
N ASP A 409 -4.95 -7.00 -14.99
CA ASP A 409 -4.96 -8.33 -15.59
C ASP A 409 -6.26 -8.64 -16.34
N THR A 410 -7.42 -8.26 -15.78
CA THR A 410 -8.74 -8.50 -16.41
C THR A 410 -9.02 -7.61 -17.64
N CYS A 411 -8.39 -6.43 -17.72
CA CYS A 411 -8.48 -5.56 -18.90
C CYS A 411 -7.50 -5.98 -20.00
N LEU A 412 -6.29 -6.39 -19.64
CA LEU A 412 -5.24 -6.78 -20.58
C LEU A 412 -5.48 -8.18 -21.16
N THR A 413 -6.02 -9.08 -20.33
CA THR A 413 -6.40 -10.43 -20.74
C THR A 413 -7.85 -10.66 -20.30
N PRO A 414 -8.81 -10.39 -21.17
CA PRO A 414 -10.21 -10.53 -20.85
C PRO A 414 -10.51 -11.92 -20.29
N VAL A 415 -11.19 -11.93 -19.16
CA VAL A 415 -11.54 -13.16 -18.47
C VAL A 415 -12.70 -13.81 -19.21
N THR A 416 -12.48 -15.00 -19.77
CA THR A 416 -13.57 -15.80 -20.30
C THR A 416 -14.42 -16.31 -19.15
N THR A 417 -15.73 -16.14 -19.28
CA THR A 417 -16.71 -16.69 -18.34
C THR A 417 -17.47 -17.82 -19.01
N TRP A 418 -17.92 -18.76 -18.21
CA TRP A 418 -18.78 -19.85 -18.63
C TRP A 418 -19.97 -20.00 -17.70
N ASP A 419 -21.05 -20.60 -18.18
CA ASP A 419 -22.21 -20.87 -17.35
C ASP A 419 -21.90 -22.04 -16.39
N GLY A 420 -21.51 -21.68 -15.18
CA GLY A 420 -21.22 -22.61 -14.09
C GLY A 420 -22.43 -22.91 -13.20
N THR A 421 -23.67 -22.63 -13.64
CA THR A 421 -24.88 -22.84 -12.84
C THR A 421 -25.05 -24.30 -12.42
N VAL A 422 -24.88 -25.25 -13.34
CA VAL A 422 -24.98 -26.68 -13.02
C VAL A 422 -23.87 -27.15 -12.07
N PRO A 423 -22.58 -26.82 -12.28
CA PRO A 423 -21.54 -27.08 -11.28
C PRO A 423 -21.81 -26.43 -9.93
N ALA A 424 -22.31 -25.21 -9.89
CA ALA A 424 -22.70 -24.56 -8.64
C ALA A 424 -23.79 -25.36 -7.92
N GLN A 425 -24.84 -25.79 -8.64
CA GLN A 425 -25.90 -26.62 -8.10
C GLN A 425 -25.39 -27.98 -7.57
N LYS A 426 -24.42 -28.61 -8.26
CA LYS A 426 -23.80 -29.87 -7.79
C LYS A 426 -23.09 -29.66 -6.43
N VAL A 427 -22.30 -28.60 -6.29
CA VAL A 427 -21.62 -28.26 -5.01
C VAL A 427 -22.63 -27.92 -3.93
N LEU A 428 -23.58 -27.02 -4.21
CA LEU A 428 -24.61 -26.60 -3.26
C LEU A 428 -25.48 -27.78 -2.80
N SER A 429 -25.87 -28.68 -3.74
CA SER A 429 -26.61 -29.89 -3.42
C SER A 429 -25.82 -30.82 -2.50
N THR A 430 -24.53 -30.99 -2.75
CA THR A 430 -23.66 -31.83 -1.90
C THR A 430 -23.57 -31.27 -0.48
N VAL A 431 -23.31 -29.97 -0.33
CA VAL A 431 -23.25 -29.31 0.98
C VAL A 431 -24.59 -29.41 1.72
N ARG A 432 -25.72 -29.17 1.02
CA ARG A 432 -27.05 -29.26 1.61
C ARG A 432 -27.41 -30.67 2.06
N ARG A 433 -27.04 -31.71 1.29
CA ARG A 433 -27.31 -33.10 1.64
C ARG A 433 -26.48 -33.57 2.83
N LEU A 434 -25.23 -33.19 2.89
CA LEU A 434 -24.37 -33.41 4.06
C LEU A 434 -25.01 -32.84 5.33
N ASP A 435 -25.53 -31.62 5.26
CA ASP A 435 -26.21 -30.95 6.37
C ASP A 435 -27.55 -31.64 6.71
N LYS A 436 -28.44 -31.87 5.74
CA LYS A 436 -29.80 -32.31 5.99
C LYS A 436 -29.91 -33.81 6.22
N GLU A 437 -29.19 -34.65 5.45
CA GLU A 437 -29.32 -36.10 5.50
C GLU A 437 -28.36 -36.74 6.53
N ARG A 438 -27.19 -36.12 6.73
CA ARG A 438 -26.16 -36.65 7.63
C ARG A 438 -25.91 -35.76 8.87
N ARG A 439 -26.47 -34.55 8.94
CA ARG A 439 -26.22 -33.54 10.00
C ARG A 439 -24.74 -33.27 10.20
N GLN A 440 -24.01 -33.19 9.11
CA GLN A 440 -22.56 -33.06 9.07
C GLN A 440 -22.15 -31.93 8.11
N SER A 441 -21.04 -31.27 8.41
CA SER A 441 -20.45 -30.26 7.57
C SER A 441 -18.97 -30.57 7.33
N PHE A 442 -18.52 -30.42 6.10
CA PHE A 442 -17.15 -30.73 5.68
C PHE A 442 -16.53 -29.61 4.86
N GLY A 443 -15.19 -29.56 4.82
CA GLY A 443 -14.45 -28.62 4.00
C GLY A 443 -14.42 -28.99 2.52
N ALA A 444 -13.91 -28.04 1.70
CA ALA A 444 -13.91 -28.14 0.23
C ALA A 444 -13.31 -29.44 -0.31
N VAL A 445 -12.20 -29.93 0.27
CA VAL A 445 -11.55 -31.17 -0.21
C VAL A 445 -12.50 -32.36 -0.14
N HIS A 446 -13.19 -32.54 0.99
CA HIS A 446 -14.13 -33.65 1.16
C HIS A 446 -15.35 -33.56 0.24
N VAL A 447 -15.87 -32.33 0.03
CA VAL A 447 -16.96 -32.09 -0.92
C VAL A 447 -16.53 -32.45 -2.35
N ILE A 448 -15.30 -32.09 -2.74
CA ILE A 448 -14.72 -32.44 -4.04
C ILE A 448 -14.54 -33.96 -4.18
N ASP A 449 -14.07 -34.65 -3.14
CA ASP A 449 -13.90 -36.10 -3.18
C ASP A 449 -15.25 -36.82 -3.37
N ILE A 450 -16.35 -36.33 -2.76
CA ILE A 450 -17.71 -36.82 -2.99
C ILE A 450 -18.12 -36.59 -4.46
N LEU A 451 -17.95 -35.37 -4.97
CA LEU A 451 -18.31 -35.02 -6.35
C LEU A 451 -17.56 -35.89 -7.36
N LEU A 452 -16.29 -36.15 -7.13
CA LEU A 452 -15.44 -36.97 -8.01
C LEU A 452 -15.65 -38.49 -7.83
N GLY A 453 -16.46 -38.91 -6.85
CA GLY A 453 -16.68 -40.33 -6.53
C GLY A 453 -15.44 -41.04 -5.98
N LYS A 454 -14.53 -40.32 -5.30
CA LYS A 454 -13.33 -40.89 -4.70
C LYS A 454 -13.66 -41.61 -3.40
N ARG A 455 -13.39 -42.90 -3.31
CA ARG A 455 -13.50 -43.65 -2.07
C ARG A 455 -12.27 -43.41 -1.20
N THR A 456 -12.40 -42.54 -0.21
CA THR A 456 -11.39 -42.28 0.81
C THR A 456 -11.82 -42.91 2.13
N PRO A 457 -10.88 -43.22 3.04
CA PRO A 457 -11.24 -43.76 4.37
C PRO A 457 -12.25 -42.90 5.13
N LYS A 458 -12.26 -41.58 4.88
CA LYS A 458 -13.19 -40.65 5.51
C LYS A 458 -14.59 -40.73 4.89
N ILE A 459 -14.69 -40.93 3.58
CA ILE A 459 -15.97 -41.12 2.88
C ILE A 459 -16.62 -42.41 3.31
N GLU A 460 -15.87 -43.50 3.35
CA GLU A 460 -16.36 -44.83 3.82
C GLU A 460 -16.79 -44.81 5.30
N LYS A 461 -15.98 -44.16 6.15
CA LYS A 461 -16.30 -44.02 7.58
C LYS A 461 -17.66 -43.36 7.83
N PHE A 462 -18.06 -42.41 7.01
CA PHE A 462 -19.29 -41.63 7.16
C PHE A 462 -20.40 -42.06 6.18
N ASN A 463 -20.19 -43.12 5.38
CA ASN A 463 -21.09 -43.65 4.35
C ASN A 463 -21.53 -42.55 3.34
N HIS A 464 -20.61 -41.68 2.93
CA HIS A 464 -20.90 -40.60 1.96
C HIS A 464 -20.90 -41.10 0.52
N ASP A 465 -20.42 -42.30 0.25
CA ASP A 465 -20.53 -43.00 -1.03
C ASP A 465 -21.97 -43.45 -1.35
N GLU A 466 -22.87 -43.47 -0.33
CA GLU A 466 -24.31 -43.74 -0.49
C GLU A 466 -25.12 -42.47 -0.86
N LEU A 467 -24.53 -41.27 -0.78
CA LEU A 467 -25.23 -40.04 -1.14
C LEU A 467 -25.52 -40.03 -2.64
N SER A 468 -26.71 -39.58 -3.02
CA SER A 468 -27.11 -39.46 -4.45
C SER A 468 -26.25 -38.48 -5.25
N VAL A 469 -25.40 -37.68 -4.60
CA VAL A 469 -24.43 -36.75 -5.18
C VAL A 469 -23.02 -37.34 -5.31
N PHE A 470 -22.82 -38.60 -4.92
CA PHE A 470 -21.53 -39.26 -5.05
C PHE A 470 -21.21 -39.54 -6.51
N GLY A 471 -20.09 -39.04 -6.99
CA GLY A 471 -19.62 -39.22 -8.38
C GLY A 471 -20.35 -38.38 -9.45
N VAL A 472 -21.22 -37.42 -9.07
CA VAL A 472 -21.94 -36.59 -10.05
C VAL A 472 -21.08 -35.51 -10.70
N GLY A 473 -19.86 -35.31 -10.23
CA GLY A 473 -18.94 -34.23 -10.61
C GLY A 473 -17.73 -34.70 -11.41
N THR A 474 -17.81 -35.83 -12.13
CA THR A 474 -16.70 -36.36 -12.94
C THR A 474 -16.44 -35.57 -14.23
N ASP A 475 -17.30 -34.62 -14.56
CA ASP A 475 -17.21 -33.70 -15.70
C ASP A 475 -16.16 -32.59 -15.51
N LEU A 476 -15.71 -32.32 -14.27
CA LEU A 476 -14.64 -31.36 -13.98
C LEU A 476 -13.50 -32.04 -13.21
N THR A 477 -12.31 -31.50 -13.39
CA THR A 477 -11.11 -31.91 -12.64
C THR A 477 -11.11 -31.35 -11.22
N GLU A 478 -10.31 -31.93 -10.33
CA GLU A 478 -10.17 -31.43 -8.96
C GLU A 478 -9.76 -29.94 -8.89
N PRO A 479 -8.79 -29.44 -9.69
CA PRO A 479 -8.47 -28.00 -9.74
C PRO A 479 -9.65 -27.12 -10.17
N GLN A 480 -10.44 -27.58 -11.14
CA GLN A 480 -11.63 -26.87 -11.58
C GLN A 480 -12.70 -26.82 -10.50
N TRP A 481 -12.95 -27.91 -9.77
CA TRP A 481 -13.86 -27.92 -8.62
C TRP A 481 -13.39 -27.00 -7.49
N ARG A 482 -12.08 -26.93 -7.23
CA ARG A 482 -11.50 -25.97 -6.26
C ARG A 482 -11.80 -24.53 -6.69
N SER A 483 -11.69 -24.23 -7.98
CA SER A 483 -12.02 -22.91 -8.53
C SER A 483 -13.52 -22.60 -8.40
N VAL A 484 -14.41 -23.55 -8.74
CA VAL A 484 -15.86 -23.40 -8.57
C VAL A 484 -16.20 -23.06 -7.12
N ILE A 485 -15.75 -23.87 -6.15
CA ILE A 485 -16.05 -23.65 -4.73
C ILE A 485 -15.51 -22.28 -4.25
N ARG A 486 -14.30 -21.89 -4.65
CA ARG A 486 -13.71 -20.58 -4.29
C ARG A 486 -14.58 -19.43 -4.79
N GLN A 487 -15.03 -19.51 -6.06
CA GLN A 487 -15.90 -18.49 -6.63
C GLN A 487 -17.29 -18.46 -6.00
N LEU A 488 -17.84 -19.61 -5.57
CA LEU A 488 -19.11 -19.66 -4.83
C LEU A 488 -18.98 -19.00 -3.44
N VAL A 489 -17.86 -19.21 -2.75
CA VAL A 489 -17.58 -18.55 -1.46
C VAL A 489 -17.42 -17.03 -1.66
N ALA A 490 -16.68 -16.59 -2.68
CA ALA A 490 -16.51 -15.18 -2.99
C ALA A 490 -17.83 -14.46 -3.35
N ARG A 491 -18.79 -15.19 -3.91
CA ARG A 491 -20.13 -14.69 -4.26
C ARG A 491 -21.17 -14.85 -3.14
N ARG A 492 -20.74 -15.26 -1.96
CA ARG A 492 -21.61 -15.56 -0.81
C ARG A 492 -22.67 -16.62 -1.07
N LEU A 493 -22.49 -17.46 -2.10
CA LEU A 493 -23.35 -18.64 -2.33
C LEU A 493 -22.95 -19.82 -1.44
N LEU A 494 -21.78 -19.76 -0.83
CA LEU A 494 -21.31 -20.64 0.23
C LEU A 494 -20.57 -19.82 1.27
N GLU A 495 -20.62 -20.24 2.51
CA GLU A 495 -19.81 -19.72 3.59
C GLU A 495 -18.84 -20.79 4.08
N SER A 496 -17.59 -20.39 4.38
CA SER A 496 -16.61 -21.28 5.00
C SER A 496 -16.36 -20.83 6.43
N GLY A 497 -16.69 -21.65 7.41
CA GLY A 497 -16.59 -21.27 8.82
C GLY A 497 -16.34 -22.44 9.77
N GLY A 498 -16.20 -22.09 11.05
CA GLY A 498 -15.96 -23.03 12.14
C GLY A 498 -14.54 -23.59 12.20
N PRO A 499 -14.21 -24.36 13.27
CA PRO A 499 -12.85 -24.83 13.56
C PRO A 499 -12.26 -25.77 12.49
N HIS A 500 -13.09 -26.32 11.62
CA HIS A 500 -12.67 -27.23 10.54
C HIS A 500 -12.89 -26.63 9.14
N SER A 501 -13.19 -25.33 9.03
CA SER A 501 -13.41 -24.63 7.77
C SER A 501 -14.41 -25.36 6.87
N THR A 502 -15.54 -25.73 7.46
CA THR A 502 -16.61 -26.44 6.77
C THR A 502 -17.39 -25.51 5.89
N LEU A 503 -17.87 -26.02 4.76
CA LEU A 503 -18.74 -25.28 3.84
C LEU A 503 -20.18 -25.32 4.37
N GLN A 504 -20.81 -24.14 4.34
CA GLN A 504 -22.19 -23.96 4.78
C GLN A 504 -23.01 -23.27 3.68
N PHE A 505 -24.28 -23.56 3.68
CA PHE A 505 -25.27 -22.99 2.79
C PHE A 505 -25.68 -21.60 3.29
N THR A 506 -25.85 -20.64 2.38
CA THR A 506 -26.24 -19.25 2.71
C THR A 506 -27.68 -18.96 2.32
N ASP A 507 -28.22 -17.83 2.70
CA ASP A 507 -29.57 -17.37 2.32
C ASP A 507 -29.69 -17.09 0.80
N GLU A 508 -28.58 -16.85 0.10
CA GLU A 508 -28.54 -16.63 -1.34
C GLU A 508 -28.50 -17.92 -2.17
N SER A 509 -28.06 -19.02 -1.58
CA SER A 509 -27.91 -20.32 -2.24
C SER A 509 -29.21 -20.90 -2.82
N PRO A 510 -30.41 -20.74 -2.20
CA PRO A 510 -31.66 -21.32 -2.70
C PRO A 510 -32.05 -20.83 -4.08
N ALA A 511 -31.78 -19.58 -4.45
CA ALA A 511 -32.12 -19.04 -5.77
C ALA A 511 -31.37 -19.75 -6.90
N VAL A 512 -30.06 -20.06 -6.67
CA VAL A 512 -29.26 -20.85 -7.63
C VAL A 512 -29.76 -22.28 -7.71
N MET A 513 -30.11 -22.89 -6.57
CA MET A 513 -30.60 -24.26 -6.52
C MET A 513 -31.91 -24.44 -7.30
N ARG A 514 -32.80 -23.43 -7.29
CA ARG A 514 -34.05 -23.45 -8.06
C ARG A 514 -33.88 -23.05 -9.53
N GLY A 515 -32.66 -22.64 -9.95
CA GLY A 515 -32.41 -22.16 -11.31
C GLY A 515 -32.92 -20.74 -11.58
N GLU A 516 -33.29 -19.99 -10.55
CA GLU A 516 -33.77 -18.61 -10.65
C GLU A 516 -32.62 -17.63 -10.91
N GLN A 517 -31.41 -18.02 -10.52
CA GLN A 517 -30.19 -17.25 -10.70
C GLN A 517 -29.13 -18.05 -11.44
N LYS A 518 -28.61 -17.49 -12.55
CA LYS A 518 -27.46 -18.04 -13.28
C LYS A 518 -26.15 -17.66 -12.57
N VAL A 519 -25.19 -18.57 -12.61
CA VAL A 519 -23.85 -18.39 -12.04
C VAL A 519 -22.82 -18.40 -13.16
N LEU A 520 -22.38 -17.22 -13.60
CA LEU A 520 -21.28 -17.11 -14.54
C LEU A 520 -19.96 -17.23 -13.76
N LEU A 521 -19.19 -18.27 -14.04
CA LEU A 521 -17.89 -18.52 -13.41
C LEU A 521 -16.77 -18.14 -14.37
N ARG A 522 -15.67 -17.67 -13.79
CA ARG A 522 -14.43 -17.37 -14.49
C ARG A 522 -13.76 -18.68 -14.91
N THR A 523 -13.32 -18.76 -16.16
CA THR A 523 -12.45 -19.84 -16.63
C THR A 523 -11.03 -19.56 -16.17
N GLU A 524 -10.42 -20.52 -15.48
CA GLU A 524 -8.97 -20.41 -15.19
C GLU A 524 -8.19 -20.85 -16.43
N PRO A 525 -7.12 -20.11 -16.81
CA PRO A 525 -6.29 -20.51 -17.93
C PRO A 525 -5.69 -21.89 -17.65
N GLU A 526 -5.93 -22.84 -18.55
CA GLU A 526 -5.26 -24.14 -18.52
C GLU A 526 -3.75 -23.95 -18.67
N ARG A 527 -2.98 -24.57 -17.80
CA ARG A 527 -1.53 -24.62 -17.97
C ARG A 527 -1.21 -25.34 -19.26
N ALA A 528 -0.52 -24.70 -20.18
CA ALA A 528 0.16 -25.39 -21.25
C ALA A 528 1.06 -26.51 -20.66
N PRO A 529 0.94 -27.76 -21.12
CA PRO A 529 1.78 -28.84 -20.63
C PRO A 529 3.25 -28.47 -20.85
N ARG A 530 4.06 -28.56 -19.80
CA ARG A 530 5.51 -28.36 -19.90
C ARG A 530 6.07 -29.37 -20.89
N GLY A 531 6.24 -28.96 -22.15
CA GLY A 531 7.00 -29.71 -23.14
C GLY A 531 8.40 -29.96 -22.57
N ARG A 532 8.80 -31.24 -22.53
CA ARG A 532 10.20 -31.64 -22.33
C ARG A 532 11.04 -30.81 -23.29
N ARG A 533 11.85 -29.88 -22.77
CA ARG A 533 12.87 -29.21 -23.56
C ARG A 533 13.88 -30.28 -24.01
N SER A 534 13.72 -30.78 -25.23
CA SER A 534 14.80 -31.41 -25.96
C SER A 534 15.79 -30.30 -26.30
N SER A 535 17.05 -30.54 -25.95
CA SER A 535 18.18 -29.72 -26.34
C SER A 535 18.37 -29.83 -27.87
N GLY A 536 17.83 -28.87 -28.60
CA GLY A 536 18.01 -28.71 -30.02
C GLY A 536 18.17 -27.23 -30.34
N ARG A 537 19.42 -26.80 -30.57
CA ARG A 537 19.70 -25.51 -31.20
C ARG A 537 19.03 -25.48 -32.58
N SER A 538 18.07 -24.62 -32.79
CA SER A 538 17.72 -24.12 -34.10
C SER A 538 17.35 -22.65 -34.00
N SER A 539 18.17 -21.85 -34.65
CA SER A 539 17.96 -20.44 -34.96
C SER A 539 16.76 -20.29 -35.88
N ALA A 540 15.73 -19.61 -35.43
CA ALA A 540 14.65 -19.11 -36.28
C ALA A 540 14.36 -17.64 -35.92
N PRO A 541 13.97 -16.78 -36.89
CA PRO A 541 14.06 -15.33 -36.77
C PRO A 541 12.95 -14.74 -35.89
N ALA A 542 13.28 -13.62 -35.29
CA ALA A 542 12.39 -12.80 -34.46
C ALA A 542 11.18 -12.34 -35.29
N ALA A 543 10.00 -12.86 -34.97
CA ALA A 543 8.74 -12.30 -35.43
C ALA A 543 8.38 -11.10 -34.53
N GLU A 544 8.16 -9.98 -35.17
CA GLU A 544 7.70 -8.73 -34.59
C GLU A 544 6.47 -8.96 -33.70
N ARG A 545 6.63 -8.74 -32.41
CA ARG A 545 5.50 -8.60 -31.48
C ARG A 545 5.07 -7.16 -31.51
N SER A 546 3.94 -6.88 -32.16
CA SER A 546 3.25 -5.62 -32.08
C SER A 546 2.89 -5.31 -30.63
N ALA A 547 3.68 -4.43 -30.01
CA ALA A 547 3.40 -3.86 -28.72
C ALA A 547 2.39 -2.72 -28.88
N GLY A 548 1.11 -3.02 -28.80
CA GLY A 548 0.04 -2.05 -28.63
C GLY A 548 -0.30 -1.89 -27.16
N GLY A 549 0.52 -1.21 -26.41
CA GLY A 549 0.26 -0.71 -25.06
C GLY A 549 1.10 0.53 -24.85
N THR A 550 0.44 1.68 -24.82
CA THR A 550 1.09 2.98 -24.58
C THR A 550 1.76 2.94 -23.21
N ARG A 551 3.08 2.76 -23.21
CA ARG A 551 3.91 2.99 -22.01
C ARG A 551 3.89 4.49 -21.73
N MET A 552 3.04 4.92 -20.80
CA MET A 552 3.16 6.26 -20.21
C MET A 552 4.31 6.25 -19.18
N GLY A 553 5.51 6.29 -19.67
CA GLY A 553 6.73 6.62 -18.96
C GLY A 553 7.68 7.15 -20.02
N THR A 554 8.25 8.33 -19.80
CA THR A 554 9.27 8.91 -20.68
C THR A 554 10.44 7.93 -20.73
N GLU A 555 10.53 7.13 -21.79
CA GLU A 555 11.74 6.34 -22.07
C GLU A 555 12.88 7.36 -22.23
N LEU A 556 13.94 7.18 -21.44
CA LEU A 556 15.17 7.93 -21.64
C LEU A 556 15.68 7.64 -23.05
N SER A 557 16.10 8.68 -23.75
CA SER A 557 16.79 8.48 -25.03
C SER A 557 18.04 7.64 -24.82
N ALA A 558 18.51 6.96 -25.86
CA ALA A 558 19.72 6.14 -25.80
C ALA A 558 20.94 6.92 -25.25
N ASP A 559 20.98 8.23 -25.52
CA ASP A 559 22.02 9.13 -25.04
C ASP A 559 21.85 9.57 -23.57
N ALA A 560 20.62 9.67 -23.09
CA ALA A 560 20.32 10.10 -21.71
C ALA A 560 20.45 8.95 -20.69
N ALA A 561 20.33 7.68 -21.11
CA ALA A 561 20.40 6.55 -20.22
C ALA A 561 21.79 6.40 -19.53
N PRO A 562 22.93 6.51 -20.19
CA PRO A 562 24.24 6.48 -19.52
C PRO A 562 24.43 7.65 -18.54
N VAL A 563 23.90 8.83 -18.87
CA VAL A 563 23.97 10.03 -18.00
C VAL A 563 23.14 9.79 -16.73
N PHE A 564 21.95 9.24 -16.87
CA PHE A 564 21.11 8.90 -15.75
C PHE A 564 21.79 7.92 -14.79
N GLU A 565 22.45 6.87 -15.30
CA GLU A 565 23.16 5.91 -14.46
C GLU A 565 24.37 6.54 -13.74
N ARG A 566 25.11 7.46 -14.36
CA ARG A 566 26.16 8.22 -13.68
C ARG A 566 25.63 9.09 -12.56
N LEU A 567 24.57 9.83 -12.80
CA LEU A 567 23.90 10.66 -11.79
C LEU A 567 23.37 9.78 -10.64
N ARG A 568 22.84 8.60 -10.94
CA ARG A 568 22.38 7.62 -9.96
C ARG A 568 23.53 7.12 -9.10
N ALA A 569 24.67 6.78 -9.69
CA ALA A 569 25.86 6.35 -8.97
C ALA A 569 26.43 7.48 -8.08
N TRP A 570 26.51 8.71 -8.59
CA TRP A 570 26.90 9.89 -7.81
C TRP A 570 25.96 10.10 -6.62
N ARG A 571 24.63 10.10 -6.85
CA ARG A 571 23.62 10.23 -5.79
C ARG A 571 23.78 9.16 -4.71
N ALA A 572 24.02 7.92 -5.09
CA ALA A 572 24.21 6.81 -4.14
C ALA A 572 25.48 7.04 -3.28
N ALA A 573 26.55 7.53 -3.84
CA ALA A 573 27.77 7.88 -3.11
C ALA A 573 27.53 9.05 -2.13
N ALA A 574 26.93 10.13 -2.58
CA ALA A 574 26.61 11.29 -1.76
C ALA A 574 25.62 10.95 -0.61
N ALA A 575 24.63 10.10 -0.89
CA ALA A 575 23.68 9.61 0.11
C ALA A 575 24.36 8.76 1.19
N LYS A 576 25.30 7.90 0.78
CA LYS A 576 26.08 7.06 1.69
C LYS A 576 26.98 7.91 2.61
N GLU A 577 27.64 8.91 2.08
CA GLU A 577 28.50 9.83 2.83
C GLU A 577 27.69 10.61 3.88
N GLN A 578 26.51 11.09 3.51
CA GLN A 578 25.65 11.88 4.41
C GLN A 578 24.77 11.01 5.33
N GLY A 579 24.77 9.69 5.12
CA GLY A 579 23.95 8.77 5.92
C GLY A 579 22.45 8.91 5.70
N VAL A 580 22.01 9.49 4.56
CA VAL A 580 20.59 9.67 4.21
C VAL A 580 20.16 8.74 3.09
N PRO A 581 18.84 8.48 2.92
CA PRO A 581 18.32 7.77 1.75
C PRO A 581 18.60 8.54 0.44
N ALA A 582 18.90 7.82 -0.65
CA ALA A 582 19.24 8.42 -1.95
C ALA A 582 18.14 9.37 -2.48
N TYR A 583 16.87 9.03 -2.29
CA TYR A 583 15.74 9.86 -2.74
C TYR A 583 15.60 11.19 -1.97
N VAL A 584 16.19 11.33 -0.80
CA VAL A 584 16.23 12.59 -0.05
C VAL A 584 17.07 13.62 -0.80
N ILE A 585 18.13 13.19 -1.47
CA ILE A 585 18.96 14.04 -2.33
C ILE A 585 18.15 14.39 -3.58
N PHE A 586 17.87 13.42 -4.45
CA PHE A 586 17.03 13.60 -5.64
C PHE A 586 16.20 12.34 -5.93
N HIS A 587 14.96 12.54 -6.36
CA HIS A 587 14.14 11.45 -6.90
C HIS A 587 14.63 11.03 -8.29
N ASP A 588 14.37 9.79 -8.69
CA ASP A 588 14.71 9.29 -10.02
C ASP A 588 14.06 10.12 -11.14
N ALA A 589 12.85 10.64 -10.91
CA ALA A 589 12.19 11.54 -11.84
C ALA A 589 13.03 12.82 -12.09
N THR A 590 13.58 13.41 -11.01
CA THR A 590 14.47 14.58 -11.10
C THR A 590 15.77 14.24 -11.84
N LEU A 591 16.40 13.08 -11.53
CA LEU A 591 17.61 12.65 -12.23
C LEU A 591 17.36 12.37 -13.73
N ARG A 592 16.19 11.82 -14.08
CA ARG A 592 15.78 11.62 -15.48
C ARG A 592 15.61 12.94 -16.21
N GLU A 593 15.02 13.92 -15.55
CA GLU A 593 14.84 15.27 -16.11
C GLU A 593 16.19 15.98 -16.29
N ILE A 594 17.12 15.85 -15.32
CA ILE A 594 18.50 16.34 -15.45
C ILE A 594 19.20 15.68 -16.64
N ALA A 595 19.14 14.34 -16.74
CA ALA A 595 19.76 13.60 -17.84
C ALA A 595 19.17 13.93 -19.21
N GLY A 596 17.87 14.22 -19.27
CA GLY A 596 17.18 14.59 -20.51
C GLY A 596 17.43 16.03 -20.96
N ARG A 597 17.55 16.97 -20.00
CA ARG A 597 17.75 18.41 -20.30
C ARG A 597 19.21 18.81 -20.38
N MET A 598 20.13 18.07 -19.76
CA MET A 598 21.57 18.36 -19.75
C MET A 598 21.88 19.80 -19.38
N PRO A 599 21.47 20.32 -18.21
CA PRO A 599 21.73 21.71 -17.84
C PRO A 599 23.24 22.00 -17.77
N SER A 600 23.67 23.16 -18.28
CA SER A 600 25.07 23.58 -18.32
C SER A 600 25.46 24.49 -17.16
N ASP A 601 24.49 25.02 -16.41
CA ASP A 601 24.72 25.97 -15.32
C ASP A 601 23.72 25.77 -14.16
N LEU A 602 23.98 26.45 -13.05
CA LEU A 602 23.12 26.37 -11.85
C LEU A 602 21.71 26.91 -12.09
N ALA A 603 21.55 27.88 -12.98
CA ALA A 603 20.23 28.45 -13.30
C ALA A 603 19.37 27.45 -14.06
N GLY A 604 19.93 26.77 -15.06
CA GLY A 604 19.28 25.69 -15.79
C GLY A 604 18.96 24.49 -14.90
N LEU A 605 19.88 24.16 -13.97
CA LEU A 605 19.65 23.09 -13.00
C LEU A 605 18.53 23.45 -11.99
N GLY A 606 18.50 24.69 -11.52
CA GLY A 606 17.46 25.20 -10.61
C GLY A 606 16.06 25.27 -11.23
N ALA A 607 15.95 25.28 -12.56
CA ALA A 607 14.68 25.24 -13.29
C ALA A 607 14.08 23.80 -13.39
N ILE A 608 14.76 22.78 -12.84
CA ILE A 608 14.30 21.40 -12.88
C ILE A 608 13.44 21.10 -11.64
N SER A 609 12.29 20.47 -11.86
CA SER A 609 11.35 20.14 -10.81
C SER A 609 11.98 19.24 -9.72
N GLY A 610 11.78 19.62 -8.44
CA GLY A 610 12.36 18.93 -7.29
C GLY A 610 13.74 19.42 -6.87
N ILE A 611 14.25 20.50 -7.47
CA ILE A 611 15.50 21.16 -7.09
C ILE A 611 15.18 22.54 -6.51
N GLY A 612 14.96 22.59 -5.20
CA GLY A 612 14.82 23.86 -4.46
C GLY A 612 16.16 24.51 -4.14
N GLU A 613 16.14 25.77 -3.68
CA GLU A 613 17.34 26.57 -3.38
C GLU A 613 18.35 25.84 -2.49
N GLY A 614 17.87 25.15 -1.43
CA GLY A 614 18.75 24.40 -0.53
C GLY A 614 19.47 23.23 -1.19
N LYS A 615 18.80 22.50 -2.08
CA LYS A 615 19.41 21.40 -2.85
C LYS A 615 20.35 21.92 -3.93
N LEU A 616 19.98 23.00 -4.58
CA LEU A 616 20.82 23.66 -5.59
C LEU A 616 22.14 24.14 -4.98
N ALA A 617 22.08 24.82 -3.83
CA ALA A 617 23.25 25.30 -3.12
C ALA A 617 24.16 24.16 -2.63
N ARG A 618 23.58 23.02 -2.26
CA ARG A 618 24.31 21.90 -1.64
C ARG A 618 24.91 20.94 -2.69
N TYR A 619 24.21 20.71 -3.80
CA TYR A 619 24.52 19.64 -4.75
C TYR A 619 24.73 20.14 -6.19
N GLY A 620 24.40 21.41 -6.48
CA GLY A 620 24.36 21.92 -7.85
C GLY A 620 25.68 21.78 -8.59
N GLU A 621 26.79 22.19 -7.97
CA GLU A 621 28.13 22.09 -8.55
C GLU A 621 28.54 20.64 -8.84
N GLN A 622 28.31 19.73 -7.87
CA GLN A 622 28.64 18.31 -8.04
C GLN A 622 27.83 17.63 -9.15
N VAL A 623 26.56 18.01 -9.31
CA VAL A 623 25.71 17.51 -10.40
C VAL A 623 26.25 17.98 -11.75
N LEU A 624 26.61 19.29 -11.89
CA LEU A 624 27.17 19.84 -13.12
C LEU A 624 28.52 19.20 -13.46
N GLU A 625 29.39 18.93 -12.47
CA GLU A 625 30.64 18.18 -12.65
C GLU A 625 30.36 16.76 -13.18
N THR A 626 29.40 16.05 -12.58
CA THR A 626 29.00 14.69 -13.01
C THR A 626 28.45 14.69 -14.45
N LEU A 627 27.75 15.77 -14.87
CA LEU A 627 27.27 15.93 -16.24
C LEU A 627 28.40 16.20 -17.24
N ALA A 628 29.43 16.94 -16.81
CA ALA A 628 30.59 17.29 -17.64
C ALA A 628 31.56 16.11 -17.86
N GLU A 629 31.54 15.09 -17.01
CA GLU A 629 32.36 13.88 -17.18
C GLU A 629 31.95 13.15 -18.46
N GLN A 630 32.88 13.05 -19.41
CA GLN A 630 32.68 12.25 -20.63
C GLN A 630 32.72 10.75 -20.31
N PRO A 631 31.92 9.91 -20.97
CA PRO A 631 32.05 8.47 -20.83
C PRO A 631 33.44 8.03 -21.30
N ALA A 632 34.14 7.32 -20.40
CA ALA A 632 35.45 6.74 -20.70
C ALA A 632 35.35 5.61 -21.73
#